data_5252dc3b4f49a1e480db7d357ea9f64c
#
_entry.id   5252dc3b4f49a1e480db7d357ea9f64c
#
_cell.length_a   1.000
_cell.length_b   1.000
_cell.length_c   1.000
_cell.angle_alpha   90.00
_cell.angle_beta   90.00
_cell.angle_gamma   90.00
#
_symmetry.space_group_name_H-M   'P 1'
#
loop_
_entity.id
_entity.type
_entity.pdbx_description
1 polymer ?
#
loop_
_entity_poly.entity_id
_entity_poly.type
_entity_poly.pdbx_seq_one_letter_code
_entity_poly.pdbx_strand_id
1 'polypeptide(L)' 'SVWCVLLLLWVVFVCGVLCVFVVGVCWRGGV' A
#
# COMPACT_ATOMS: atom_id res chain seq x y z
N SER A 1 17.20 3.05 -14.86
CA SER A 1 16.97 1.71 -15.35
C SER A 1 15.51 1.30 -15.12
N VAL A 2 15.05 0.42 -15.98
CA VAL A 2 13.66 -0.03 -15.96
C VAL A 2 13.33 -0.77 -14.67
N TRP A 3 14.29 -1.50 -14.17
CA TRP A 3 14.11 -2.28 -12.94
C TRP A 3 13.82 -1.39 -11.74
N CYS A 4 14.52 -0.28 -11.62
CA CYS A 4 14.29 0.66 -10.52
C CYS A 4 12.89 1.24 -10.58
N VAL A 5 12.44 1.59 -11.78
CA VAL A 5 11.10 2.14 -11.96
C VAL A 5 10.05 1.10 -11.58
N LEU A 6 10.24 -0.14 -12.03
CA LEU A 6 9.32 -1.23 -11.69
C LEU A 6 9.26 -1.47 -10.20
N LEU A 7 10.41 -1.47 -9.54
CA LEU A 7 10.47 -1.64 -8.08
C LEU A 7 9.76 -0.51 -7.36
N LEU A 8 9.98 0.73 -7.80
CA LEU A 8 9.32 1.89 -7.20
C LEU A 8 7.81 1.80 -7.34
N LEU A 9 7.34 1.44 -8.54
CA LEU A 9 5.90 1.28 -8.78
C LEU A 9 5.32 0.18 -7.89
N TRP A 10 6.03 -0.93 -7.74
CA TRP A 10 5.59 -2.01 -6.88
C TRP A 10 5.51 -1.58 -5.42
N VAL A 11 6.55 -0.91 -4.94
CA VAL A 11 6.61 -0.45 -3.55
C VAL A 11 5.47 0.53 -3.27
N VAL A 12 5.27 1.49 -4.16
CA VAL A 12 4.19 2.48 -4.00
C VAL A 12 2.83 1.79 -4.02
N PHE A 13 2.63 0.84 -4.93
CA PHE A 13 1.37 0.11 -5.03
C PHE A 13 1.09 -0.68 -3.77
N VAL A 14 2.06 -1.47 -3.32
CA VAL A 14 1.92 -2.30 -2.12
C VAL A 14 1.69 -1.43 -0.89
N CYS A 15 2.44 -0.34 -0.78
CA CYS A 15 2.29 0.59 0.34
C CYS A 15 0.89 1.19 0.37
N GLY A 16 0.38 1.59 -0.80
CA GLY A 16 -0.97 2.14 -0.91
C GLY A 16 -2.03 1.13 -0.50
N VAL A 17 -1.91 -0.11 -1.00
CA VAL A 17 -2.85 -1.18 -0.66
C VAL A 17 -2.83 -1.49 0.82
N LEU A 18 -1.63 -1.58 1.40
CA LEU A 18 -1.49 -1.85 2.83
C LEU A 18 -2.06 -0.71 3.66
N CYS A 19 -1.82 0.53 3.27
CA CYS A 19 -2.36 1.69 3.98
C CYS A 19 -3.88 1.67 3.97
N VAL A 20 -4.47 1.43 2.81
CA VAL A 20 -5.93 1.36 2.68
C VAL A 20 -6.48 0.21 3.51
N PHE A 21 -5.79 -0.94 3.50
CA PHE A 21 -6.20 -2.10 4.26
C PHE A 21 -6.18 -1.81 5.76
N VAL A 22 -5.08 -1.22 6.24
CA VAL A 22 -4.93 -0.89 7.66
C VAL A 22 -5.98 0.13 8.08
N VAL A 23 -6.19 1.17 7.28
CA VAL A 23 -7.20 2.19 7.58
C VAL A 23 -8.60 1.55 7.61
N GLY A 24 -8.90 0.68 6.66
CA GLY A 24 -10.19 0.00 6.61
C GLY A 24 -10.41 -0.89 7.83
N VAL A 25 -9.41 -1.66 8.21
CA VAL A 25 -9.49 -2.54 9.37
C VAL A 25 -9.62 -1.72 10.65
N CYS A 26 -8.82 -0.67 10.77
CA CYS A 26 -8.84 0.20 11.94
C CYS A 26 -10.19 0.91 12.06
N TRP A 27 -10.73 1.35 10.93
CA TRP A 27 -12.03 2.01 10.92
C TRP A 27 -13.13 1.07 11.38
N ARG A 28 -13.13 -0.16 10.85
CA ARG A 28 -14.14 -1.15 11.21
C ARG A 28 -13.93 -1.70 12.61
N GLY A 29 -12.68 -2.01 12.93
CA GLY A 29 -12.34 -2.59 14.21
C GLY A 29 -12.40 -1.59 15.35
N GLY A 30 -12.18 -0.32 15.06
CA GLY A 30 -12.19 0.74 16.05
C GLY A 30 -13.59 1.16 16.49
N VAL A 31 -14.55 0.80 15.69
CA VAL A 31 -15.95 1.07 16.01
C VAL A 31 -16.58 -0.13 16.70
#